data_4da5fda759a04a65d90c39746a24a7eb
#
_entry.id   4da5fda759a04a65d90c39746a24a7eb
#
_cell.length_a   1.000
_cell.length_b   1.000
_cell.length_c   1.000
_cell.angle_alpha   90.00
_cell.angle_beta   90.00
_cell.angle_gamma   90.00
#
_symmetry.space_group_name_H-M   'P 1'
#
loop_
_entity.id
_entity.type
_entity.pdbx_description
1 polymer ?
#
loop_
_entity_poly.entity_id
_entity_poly.type
_entity_poly.pdbx_seq_one_letter_code
_entity_poly.pdbx_strand_id
1 'polypeptide(L)'
;MTNRLPNHLGSFMWHFLKPYRGIVILFILFALLAGFWGPFNSLLIKSFINTLAEKTSQGLSSLYWIAGLLVLNFIVFDNITWRTLGYLNYKYEAVIKNQIISQTFEYVLGGSTQFFQDNLSGRIADQITTLADNLEIILHRVSVDFLRGASLLVVSFITAYFVNVLFFYILFLWFVAFASFSIWMSARLVQLSDDHASS
;
A
#
# COMPACT_ATOMS: atom_id res chain seq x y z
N MET A 1 -5.63 -21.00 -28.29
CA MET A 1 -5.83 -21.31 -26.86
C MET A 1 -6.68 -20.17 -26.29
N THR A 2 -7.95 -20.42 -26.02
CA THR A 2 -8.86 -19.41 -25.46
C THR A 2 -8.43 -19.11 -24.03
N ASN A 3 -7.65 -18.06 -23.87
CA ASN A 3 -7.22 -17.56 -22.57
C ASN A 3 -8.45 -16.93 -21.90
N ARG A 4 -9.24 -17.74 -21.18
CA ARG A 4 -10.39 -17.23 -20.44
C ARG A 4 -9.88 -16.37 -19.29
N LEU A 5 -10.16 -15.08 -19.35
CA LEU A 5 -9.87 -14.18 -18.25
C LEU A 5 -10.70 -14.58 -17.01
N PRO A 6 -10.12 -14.56 -15.81
CA PRO A 6 -10.84 -14.92 -14.58
C PRO A 6 -11.99 -13.95 -14.29
N ASN A 7 -13.11 -14.49 -13.81
CA ASN A 7 -14.33 -13.71 -13.53
C ASN A 7 -14.32 -12.96 -12.19
N HIS A 8 -13.38 -13.28 -11.27
CA HIS A 8 -13.25 -12.62 -9.97
C HIS A 8 -12.10 -11.62 -9.99
N LEU A 9 -12.34 -10.42 -9.47
CA LEU A 9 -11.36 -9.32 -9.45
C LEU A 9 -9.99 -9.75 -8.90
N GLY A 10 -9.96 -10.45 -7.77
CA GLY A 10 -8.71 -10.92 -7.16
C GLY A 10 -7.94 -11.92 -8.03
N SER A 11 -8.65 -12.87 -8.67
CA SER A 11 -8.03 -13.83 -9.58
C SER A 11 -7.56 -13.15 -10.87
N PHE A 12 -8.29 -12.13 -11.33
CA PHE A 12 -7.92 -11.32 -12.49
C PHE A 12 -6.64 -10.54 -12.20
N MET A 13 -6.57 -9.82 -11.09
CA MET A 13 -5.36 -9.10 -10.68
C MET A 13 -4.18 -10.05 -10.52
N TRP A 14 -4.38 -11.20 -9.86
CA TRP A 14 -3.33 -12.20 -9.67
C TRP A 14 -2.81 -12.78 -10.98
N HIS A 15 -3.66 -12.94 -12.00
CA HIS A 15 -3.26 -13.40 -13.32
C HIS A 15 -2.17 -12.51 -13.93
N PHE A 16 -2.31 -11.18 -13.83
CA PHE A 16 -1.33 -10.21 -14.34
C PHE A 16 -0.12 -10.03 -13.42
N LEU A 17 -0.28 -10.23 -12.11
CA LEU A 17 0.83 -10.12 -11.14
C LEU A 17 1.70 -11.37 -11.06
N LYS A 18 1.14 -12.54 -11.38
CA LYS A 18 1.82 -13.83 -11.27
C LYS A 18 3.16 -13.90 -12.01
N PRO A 19 3.33 -13.37 -13.23
CA PRO A 19 4.63 -13.34 -13.92
C PRO A 19 5.68 -12.52 -13.16
N TYR A 20 5.25 -11.53 -12.37
CA TYR A 20 6.10 -10.59 -11.64
C TYR A 20 6.15 -10.87 -10.13
N ARG A 21 5.87 -12.12 -9.70
CA ARG A 21 5.80 -12.50 -8.28
C ARG A 21 7.00 -12.06 -7.44
N GLY A 22 8.21 -12.12 -8.00
CA GLY A 22 9.43 -11.67 -7.32
C GLY A 22 9.42 -10.16 -7.02
N ILE A 23 8.90 -9.38 -7.96
CA ILE A 23 8.74 -7.92 -7.81
C ILE A 23 7.65 -7.59 -6.82
N VAL A 24 6.54 -8.34 -6.85
CA VAL A 24 5.45 -8.19 -5.87
C VAL A 24 5.96 -8.46 -4.45
N ILE A 25 6.74 -9.51 -4.26
CA ILE A 25 7.37 -9.82 -2.96
C ILE A 25 8.31 -8.71 -2.53
N LEU A 26 9.16 -8.21 -3.43
CA LEU A 26 10.07 -7.11 -3.16
C LEU A 26 9.30 -5.83 -2.78
N PHE A 27 8.21 -5.55 -3.49
CA PHE A 27 7.34 -4.42 -3.23
C PHE A 27 6.70 -4.50 -1.84
N ILE A 28 6.15 -5.68 -1.47
CA ILE A 28 5.58 -5.93 -0.14
C ILE A 28 6.64 -5.73 0.93
N LEU A 29 7.85 -6.26 0.74
CA LEU A 29 8.96 -6.13 1.69
C LEU A 29 9.32 -4.65 1.93
N PHE A 30 9.47 -3.86 0.88
CA PHE A 30 9.78 -2.44 1.00
C PHE A 30 8.61 -1.62 1.57
N ALA A 31 7.36 -1.97 1.26
CA ALA A 31 6.19 -1.33 1.87
C ALA A 31 6.12 -1.58 3.38
N LEU A 32 6.44 -2.81 3.83
CA LEU A 32 6.54 -3.15 5.25
C LEU A 32 7.68 -2.38 5.93
N LEU A 33 8.85 -2.29 5.30
CA LEU A 33 9.98 -1.51 5.80
C LEU A 33 9.65 -0.01 5.92
N ALA A 34 8.91 0.55 4.95
CA ALA A 34 8.45 1.93 5.01
C ALA A 34 7.53 2.21 6.21
N GLY A 35 6.72 1.24 6.63
CA GLY A 35 5.89 1.35 7.82
C GLY A 35 6.67 1.30 9.14
N PHE A 36 7.82 0.64 9.14
CA PHE A 36 8.68 0.50 10.31
C PHE A 36 9.39 1.80 10.73
N TRP A 37 9.66 2.69 9.77
CA TRP A 37 10.47 3.90 9.98
C TRP A 37 9.98 4.78 11.14
N GLY A 38 8.70 5.13 11.20
CA GLY A 38 8.15 6.08 12.19
C GLY A 38 8.29 5.60 13.64
N PRO A 39 7.78 4.42 14.01
CA PRO A 39 7.92 3.87 15.35
C PRO A 39 9.38 3.67 15.77
N PHE A 40 10.25 3.20 14.86
CA PHE A 40 11.66 3.03 15.14
C PHE A 40 12.38 4.36 15.39
N ASN A 41 12.07 5.38 14.58
CA ASN A 41 12.56 6.75 14.79
C ASN A 41 12.17 7.29 16.19
N SER A 42 10.93 7.05 16.62
CA SER A 42 10.45 7.47 17.93
C SER A 42 11.19 6.80 19.08
N LEU A 43 11.55 5.51 18.95
CA LEU A 43 12.38 4.80 19.92
C LEU A 43 13.80 5.35 19.99
N LEU A 44 14.41 5.66 18.86
CA LEU A 44 15.74 6.26 18.81
C LEU A 44 15.77 7.65 19.43
N ILE A 45 14.76 8.49 19.15
CA ILE A 45 14.62 9.81 19.77
C ILE A 45 14.45 9.69 21.30
N LYS A 46 13.61 8.76 21.78
CA LYS A 46 13.46 8.48 23.20
C LYS A 46 14.80 8.11 23.83
N SER A 47 15.54 7.20 23.21
CA SER A 47 16.87 6.78 23.70
C SER A 47 17.86 7.94 23.72
N PHE A 48 17.84 8.78 22.70
CA PHE A 48 18.68 9.98 22.61
C PHE A 48 18.41 10.97 23.77
N ILE A 49 17.13 11.27 24.02
CA ILE A 49 16.71 12.18 25.11
C ILE A 49 17.09 11.61 26.48
N ASN A 50 16.88 10.31 26.71
CA ASN A 50 17.22 9.66 27.97
C ASN A 50 18.74 9.73 28.24
N THR A 51 19.55 9.42 27.23
CA THR A 51 21.02 9.49 27.34
C THR A 51 21.52 10.92 27.60
N LEU A 52 20.87 11.93 27.03
CA LEU A 52 21.15 13.34 27.33
C LEU A 52 20.83 13.70 28.78
N ALA A 53 19.74 13.16 29.33
CA ALA A 53 19.29 13.44 30.69
C ALA A 53 20.20 12.81 31.75
N GLU A 54 20.82 11.67 31.46
CA GLU A 54 21.66 10.91 32.43
C GLU A 54 23.01 11.56 32.76
N LYS A 55 23.44 12.63 32.06
CA LYS A 55 24.68 13.42 32.34
C LYS A 55 25.94 12.63 32.67
N THR A 56 26.06 11.37 32.24
CA THR A 56 27.19 10.50 32.56
C THR A 56 28.32 10.67 31.54
N SER A 57 29.58 10.57 31.97
CA SER A 57 30.75 10.69 31.08
C SER A 57 30.79 9.65 29.95
N GLN A 58 30.17 8.50 30.14
CA GLN A 58 29.93 7.50 29.07
C GLN A 58 28.82 7.89 28.09
N GLY A 59 28.04 8.92 28.40
CA GLY A 59 26.91 9.37 27.58
C GLY A 59 27.34 9.91 26.22
N LEU A 60 28.53 10.50 26.09
CA LEU A 60 28.97 11.07 24.81
C LEU A 60 29.14 10.02 23.69
N SER A 61 29.78 8.88 23.99
CA SER A 61 29.95 7.82 23.00
C SER A 61 28.61 7.19 22.61
N SER A 62 27.71 7.02 23.58
CA SER A 62 26.36 6.52 23.34
C SER A 62 25.50 7.50 22.49
N LEU A 63 25.66 8.80 22.70
CA LEU A 63 25.00 9.83 21.91
C LEU A 63 25.42 9.78 20.43
N TYR A 64 26.73 9.63 20.16
CA TYR A 64 27.22 9.49 18.78
C TYR A 64 26.67 8.24 18.11
N TRP A 65 26.56 7.12 18.85
CA TRP A 65 25.97 5.88 18.33
C TRP A 65 24.50 6.05 17.98
N ILE A 66 23.71 6.64 18.89
CA ILE A 66 22.27 6.88 18.65
C ILE A 66 22.07 7.88 17.51
N ALA A 67 22.88 8.96 17.45
CA ALA A 67 22.85 9.90 16.34
C ALA A 67 23.18 9.22 14.99
N GLY A 68 24.19 8.34 14.97
CA GLY A 68 24.53 7.52 13.81
C GLY A 68 23.36 6.63 13.36
N LEU A 69 22.68 6.00 14.32
CA LEU A 69 21.50 5.18 14.05
C LEU A 69 20.31 6.01 13.53
N LEU A 70 20.11 7.24 14.01
CA LEU A 70 19.11 8.17 13.49
C LEU A 70 19.37 8.54 12.02
N VAL A 71 20.62 8.86 11.69
CA VAL A 71 21.03 9.16 10.31
C VAL A 71 20.85 7.93 9.42
N LEU A 72 21.27 6.76 9.89
CA LEU A 72 21.12 5.49 9.16
C LEU A 72 19.64 5.15 8.97
N ASN A 73 18.80 5.34 9.98
CA ASN A 73 17.36 5.16 9.90
C ASN A 73 16.76 6.04 8.80
N PHE A 74 17.12 7.33 8.76
CA PHE A 74 16.66 8.26 7.73
C PHE A 74 17.14 7.84 6.32
N ILE A 75 18.41 7.48 6.17
CA ILE A 75 18.96 7.08 4.86
C ILE A 75 18.31 5.78 4.37
N VAL A 76 18.25 4.74 5.20
CA VAL A 76 17.80 3.40 4.79
C VAL A 76 16.28 3.34 4.69
N PHE A 77 15.57 3.65 5.78
CA PHE A 77 14.13 3.42 5.84
C PHE A 77 13.30 4.52 5.17
N ASP A 78 13.78 5.76 5.16
CA ASP A 78 13.07 6.84 4.48
C ASP A 78 13.55 7.00 3.03
N ASN A 79 14.81 7.30 2.80
CA ASN A 79 15.31 7.60 1.46
C ASN A 79 15.39 6.39 0.52
N ILE A 80 16.12 5.33 0.91
CA ILE A 80 16.35 4.17 0.03
C ILE A 80 15.03 3.45 -0.23
N THR A 81 14.22 3.25 0.82
CA THR A 81 12.94 2.54 0.70
C THR A 81 11.99 3.26 -0.24
N TRP A 82 11.80 4.59 -0.08
CA TRP A 82 10.92 5.36 -0.94
C TRP A 82 11.41 5.44 -2.39
N ARG A 83 12.72 5.60 -2.60
CA ARG A 83 13.29 5.62 -3.95
C ARG A 83 13.12 4.27 -4.64
N THR A 84 13.30 3.17 -3.90
CA THR A 84 13.13 1.82 -4.44
C THR A 84 11.66 1.54 -4.78
N LEU A 85 10.72 1.89 -3.88
CA LEU A 85 9.28 1.78 -4.16
C LEU A 85 8.87 2.61 -5.37
N GLY A 86 9.32 3.87 -5.44
CA GLY A 86 9.03 4.75 -6.58
C GLY A 86 9.59 4.21 -7.90
N TYR A 87 10.82 3.68 -7.90
CA TYR A 87 11.42 3.06 -9.08
C TYR A 87 10.67 1.80 -9.53
N LEU A 88 10.33 0.91 -8.58
CA LEU A 88 9.57 -0.29 -8.88
C LEU A 88 8.20 0.06 -9.46
N ASN A 89 7.51 1.02 -8.85
CA ASN A 89 6.21 1.51 -9.29
C ASN A 89 6.31 2.02 -10.74
N TYR A 90 7.16 3.01 -10.98
CA TYR A 90 7.34 3.58 -12.31
C TYR A 90 7.67 2.54 -13.39
N LYS A 91 8.55 1.57 -13.09
CA LYS A 91 8.98 0.58 -14.07
C LYS A 91 7.91 -0.47 -14.39
N TYR A 92 7.18 -0.95 -13.38
CA TYR A 92 6.29 -2.11 -13.55
C TYR A 92 4.82 -1.74 -13.72
N GLU A 93 4.41 -0.58 -13.23
CA GLU A 93 3.06 -0.05 -13.39
C GLU A 93 2.67 0.07 -14.88
N ALA A 94 3.50 0.72 -15.68
CA ALA A 94 3.29 0.86 -17.12
C ALA A 94 3.27 -0.50 -17.86
N VAL A 95 4.14 -1.44 -17.45
CA VAL A 95 4.22 -2.77 -18.07
C VAL A 95 2.96 -3.57 -17.77
N ILE A 96 2.51 -3.59 -16.52
CA ILE A 96 1.30 -4.31 -16.09
C ILE A 96 0.07 -3.70 -16.75
N LYS A 97 -0.04 -2.37 -16.77
CA LYS A 97 -1.14 -1.64 -17.43
C LYS A 97 -1.24 -1.99 -18.91
N ASN A 98 -0.12 -1.93 -19.64
CA ASN A 98 -0.09 -2.29 -21.05
C ASN A 98 -0.48 -3.75 -21.31
N GLN A 99 -0.09 -4.67 -20.43
CA GLN A 99 -0.51 -6.07 -20.53
C GLN A 99 -2.01 -6.24 -20.28
N ILE A 100 -2.57 -5.53 -19.29
CA ILE A 100 -4.02 -5.54 -19.03
C ILE A 100 -4.76 -5.05 -20.26
N ILE A 101 -4.37 -3.91 -20.81
CA ILE A 101 -5.01 -3.33 -22.01
C ILE A 101 -4.90 -4.31 -23.17
N SER A 102 -3.71 -4.81 -23.49
CA SER A 102 -3.49 -5.69 -24.65
C SER A 102 -4.27 -7.01 -24.55
N GLN A 103 -4.20 -7.69 -23.39
CA GLN A 103 -4.91 -8.98 -23.24
C GLN A 103 -6.41 -8.81 -23.16
N THR A 104 -6.92 -7.72 -22.54
CA THR A 104 -8.35 -7.43 -22.50
C THR A 104 -8.87 -7.06 -23.89
N PHE A 105 -8.10 -6.29 -24.64
CA PHE A 105 -8.45 -5.93 -26.02
C PHE A 105 -8.45 -7.16 -26.93
N GLU A 106 -7.45 -8.03 -26.84
CA GLU A 106 -7.39 -9.29 -27.57
C GLU A 106 -8.56 -10.23 -27.24
N TYR A 107 -8.93 -10.30 -25.94
CA TYR A 107 -10.12 -11.06 -25.51
C TYR A 107 -11.41 -10.51 -26.11
N VAL A 108 -11.59 -9.21 -26.15
CA VAL A 108 -12.76 -8.55 -26.72
C VAL A 108 -12.80 -8.71 -28.24
N LEU A 109 -11.64 -8.60 -28.93
CA LEU A 109 -11.56 -8.84 -30.39
C LEU A 109 -11.97 -10.25 -30.81
N GLY A 110 -11.85 -11.23 -29.92
CA GLY A 110 -12.36 -12.58 -30.13
C GLY A 110 -13.89 -12.71 -30.08
N GLY A 111 -14.60 -11.62 -29.74
CA GLY A 111 -16.06 -11.56 -29.70
C GLY A 111 -16.73 -11.65 -31.07
N SER A 112 -18.06 -11.85 -31.09
CA SER A 112 -18.83 -11.94 -32.32
C SER A 112 -18.94 -10.59 -33.03
N THR A 113 -19.08 -10.60 -34.35
CA THR A 113 -19.31 -9.40 -35.19
C THR A 113 -20.54 -8.59 -34.71
N GLN A 114 -21.54 -9.29 -34.20
CA GLN A 114 -22.76 -8.68 -33.66
C GLN A 114 -22.47 -7.85 -32.40
N PHE A 115 -21.55 -8.28 -31.53
CA PHE A 115 -21.08 -7.53 -30.35
C PHE A 115 -20.51 -6.16 -30.74
N PHE A 116 -19.74 -6.10 -31.84
CA PHE A 116 -19.16 -4.84 -32.33
C PHE A 116 -20.19 -3.94 -33.05
N GLN A 117 -21.24 -4.49 -33.64
CA GLN A 117 -22.32 -3.72 -34.23
C GLN A 117 -23.18 -3.03 -33.16
N ASP A 118 -23.39 -3.70 -32.02
CA ASP A 118 -24.18 -3.20 -30.90
C ASP A 118 -23.40 -2.24 -29.98
N ASN A 119 -22.07 -2.25 -30.06
CA ASN A 119 -21.22 -1.42 -29.23
C ASN A 119 -20.28 -0.56 -30.09
N LEU A 120 -20.33 0.75 -29.89
CA LEU A 120 -19.41 1.69 -30.53
C LEU A 120 -17.95 1.35 -30.15
N SER A 121 -17.09 1.18 -31.14
CA SER A 121 -15.67 0.81 -30.94
C SER A 121 -14.92 1.75 -29.99
N GLY A 122 -15.24 3.05 -30.02
CA GLY A 122 -14.69 4.03 -29.09
C GLY A 122 -15.08 3.78 -27.64
N ARG A 123 -16.30 3.35 -27.36
CA ARG A 123 -16.79 3.03 -26.03
C ARG A 123 -16.07 1.81 -25.43
N ILE A 124 -15.81 0.79 -26.26
CA ILE A 124 -15.07 -0.40 -25.83
C ILE A 124 -13.64 -0.04 -25.46
N ALA A 125 -12.95 0.76 -26.27
CA ALA A 125 -11.60 1.22 -26.00
C ALA A 125 -11.52 2.04 -24.70
N ASP A 126 -12.47 2.93 -24.47
CA ASP A 126 -12.58 3.72 -23.23
C ASP A 126 -12.81 2.83 -22.01
N GLN A 127 -13.69 1.85 -22.09
CA GLN A 127 -13.95 0.90 -21.00
C GLN A 127 -12.71 0.07 -20.64
N ILE A 128 -11.93 -0.37 -21.64
CA ILE A 128 -10.68 -1.13 -21.40
C ILE A 128 -9.64 -0.24 -20.74
N THR A 129 -9.49 1.00 -21.19
CA THR A 129 -8.55 1.95 -20.59
C THR A 129 -8.96 2.27 -19.15
N THR A 130 -10.22 2.58 -18.91
CA THR A 130 -10.77 2.82 -17.57
C THR A 130 -10.58 1.62 -16.64
N LEU A 131 -10.78 0.40 -17.13
CA LEU A 131 -10.48 -0.82 -16.35
C LEU A 131 -9.02 -0.88 -15.95
N ALA A 132 -8.10 -0.63 -16.88
CA ALA A 132 -6.67 -0.67 -16.62
C ALA A 132 -6.25 0.42 -15.62
N ASP A 133 -6.77 1.63 -15.75
CA ASP A 133 -6.52 2.76 -14.84
C ASP A 133 -7.02 2.46 -13.42
N ASN A 134 -8.23 1.93 -13.29
CA ASN A 134 -8.79 1.56 -11.99
C ASN A 134 -8.02 0.43 -11.32
N LEU A 135 -7.55 -0.56 -12.07
CA LEU A 135 -6.71 -1.64 -11.54
C LEU A 135 -5.34 -1.13 -11.08
N GLU A 136 -4.73 -0.22 -11.82
CA GLU A 136 -3.50 0.49 -11.45
C GLU A 136 -3.67 1.21 -10.11
N ILE A 137 -4.74 2.01 -9.96
CA ILE A 137 -5.06 2.72 -8.71
C ILE A 137 -5.25 1.75 -7.55
N ILE A 138 -5.97 0.64 -7.75
CA ILE A 138 -6.18 -0.37 -6.71
C ILE A 138 -4.85 -1.01 -6.30
N LEU A 139 -4.02 -1.41 -7.27
CA LEU A 139 -2.70 -1.99 -7.01
C LEU A 139 -1.81 -1.03 -6.21
N HIS A 140 -1.76 0.24 -6.63
CA HIS A 140 -1.00 1.26 -5.93
C HIS A 140 -1.47 1.45 -4.48
N ARG A 141 -2.76 1.64 -4.26
CA ARG A 141 -3.35 1.84 -2.92
C ARG A 141 -3.16 0.64 -2.01
N VAL A 142 -3.36 -0.58 -2.52
CA VAL A 142 -3.16 -1.80 -1.71
C VAL A 142 -1.69 -1.98 -1.35
N SER A 143 -0.79 -1.77 -2.31
CA SER A 143 0.63 -2.04 -2.12
C SER A 143 1.34 -0.95 -1.30
N VAL A 144 1.08 0.32 -1.58
CA VAL A 144 1.79 1.44 -0.91
C VAL A 144 1.05 1.87 0.35
N ASP A 145 -0.24 2.20 0.24
CA ASP A 145 -0.96 2.81 1.36
C ASP A 145 -1.37 1.79 2.41
N PHE A 146 -2.02 0.69 1.98
CA PHE A 146 -2.56 -0.29 2.91
C PHE A 146 -1.48 -1.11 3.62
N LEU A 147 -0.52 -1.67 2.88
CA LEU A 147 0.55 -2.49 3.47
C LEU A 147 1.46 -1.68 4.39
N ARG A 148 1.82 -0.46 3.96
CA ARG A 148 2.60 0.46 4.79
C ARG A 148 1.82 0.86 6.05
N GLY A 149 0.55 1.25 5.91
CA GLY A 149 -0.31 1.62 7.04
C GLY A 149 -0.49 0.48 8.03
N ALA A 150 -0.73 -0.75 7.54
CA ALA A 150 -0.82 -1.94 8.37
C ALA A 150 0.49 -2.24 9.12
N SER A 151 1.64 -2.14 8.43
CA SER A 151 2.95 -2.30 9.05
C SER A 151 3.18 -1.26 10.14
N LEU A 152 2.92 0.02 9.86
CA LEU A 152 3.04 1.11 10.83
C LEU A 152 2.19 0.86 12.07
N LEU A 153 0.93 0.44 11.90
CA LEU A 153 0.03 0.12 13.01
C LEU A 153 0.55 -1.03 13.86
N VAL A 154 0.95 -2.14 13.23
CA VAL A 154 1.47 -3.32 13.94
C VAL A 154 2.71 -2.94 14.74
N VAL A 155 3.68 -2.26 14.12
CA VAL A 155 4.92 -1.85 14.79
C VAL A 155 4.64 -0.84 15.90
N SER A 156 3.68 0.09 15.71
CA SER A 156 3.26 1.04 16.74
C SER A 156 2.64 0.34 17.94
N PHE A 157 1.79 -0.66 17.74
CA PHE A 157 1.22 -1.45 18.84
C PHE A 157 2.29 -2.24 19.61
N ILE A 158 3.20 -2.89 18.90
CA ILE A 158 4.33 -3.59 19.52
C ILE A 158 5.17 -2.62 20.34
N THR A 159 5.51 -1.47 19.78
CA THR A 159 6.31 -0.43 20.46
C THR A 159 5.57 0.11 21.69
N ALA A 160 4.28 0.42 21.55
CA ALA A 160 3.46 0.92 22.67
C ALA A 160 3.40 -0.09 23.82
N TYR A 161 3.25 -1.37 23.53
CA TYR A 161 3.23 -2.43 24.53
C TYR A 161 4.54 -2.50 25.34
N PHE A 162 5.70 -2.44 24.65
CA PHE A 162 7.00 -2.46 25.32
C PHE A 162 7.34 -1.16 26.08
N VAL A 163 6.76 -0.05 25.69
CA VAL A 163 6.97 1.23 26.38
C VAL A 163 6.09 1.36 27.61
N ASN A 164 4.79 1.10 27.47
CA ASN A 164 3.82 1.15 28.56
C ASN A 164 2.54 0.42 28.17
N VAL A 165 2.19 -0.61 28.94
CA VAL A 165 1.00 -1.44 28.69
C VAL A 165 -0.29 -0.63 28.74
N LEU A 166 -0.41 0.37 29.63
CA LEU A 166 -1.57 1.24 29.70
C LEU A 166 -1.72 2.07 28.41
N PHE A 167 -0.60 2.58 27.89
CA PHE A 167 -0.60 3.33 26.62
C PHE A 167 -1.02 2.45 25.45
N PHE A 168 -0.59 1.18 25.43
CA PHE A 168 -1.05 0.20 24.44
C PHE A 168 -2.59 0.05 24.47
N TYR A 169 -3.18 -0.15 25.64
CA TYR A 169 -4.65 -0.31 25.73
C TYR A 169 -5.41 0.93 25.28
N ILE A 170 -4.94 2.13 25.63
CA ILE A 170 -5.54 3.40 25.18
C ILE A 170 -5.47 3.51 23.66
N LEU A 171 -4.31 3.24 23.07
CA LEU A 171 -4.10 3.29 21.61
C LEU A 171 -4.96 2.25 20.89
N PHE A 172 -5.04 1.04 21.43
CA PHE A 172 -5.85 -0.04 20.88
C PHE A 172 -7.35 0.28 20.92
N LEU A 173 -7.83 0.77 22.05
CA LEU A 173 -9.24 1.18 22.21
C LEU A 173 -9.59 2.30 21.21
N TRP A 174 -8.72 3.29 21.11
CA TRP A 174 -8.88 4.38 20.15
C TRP A 174 -8.92 3.86 18.70
N PHE A 175 -8.03 2.94 18.35
CA PHE A 175 -8.01 2.31 17.03
C PHE A 175 -9.30 1.56 16.73
N VAL A 176 -9.81 0.76 17.68
CA VAL A 176 -11.07 0.02 17.52
C VAL A 176 -12.25 0.99 17.33
N ALA A 177 -12.31 2.06 18.13
CA ALA A 177 -13.34 3.08 18.00
C ALA A 177 -13.29 3.77 16.62
N PHE A 178 -12.09 4.17 16.20
CA PHE A 178 -11.87 4.80 14.90
C PHE A 178 -12.22 3.86 13.73
N ALA A 179 -11.77 2.60 13.76
CA ALA A 179 -12.06 1.62 12.74
C ALA A 179 -13.57 1.35 12.63
N SER A 180 -14.25 1.16 13.77
CA SER A 180 -15.70 0.96 13.82
C SER A 180 -16.46 2.15 13.24
N PHE A 181 -16.07 3.37 13.60
CA PHE A 181 -16.68 4.60 13.07
C PHE A 181 -16.42 4.73 11.55
N SER A 182 -15.20 4.45 11.10
CA SER A 182 -14.84 4.51 9.68
C SER A 182 -15.63 3.51 8.84
N ILE A 183 -15.79 2.28 9.31
CA ILE A 183 -16.59 1.24 8.63
C ILE A 183 -18.05 1.66 8.57
N TRP A 184 -18.60 2.14 9.68
CA TRP A 184 -19.99 2.60 9.73
C TRP A 184 -20.25 3.77 8.76
N MET A 185 -19.35 4.75 8.75
CA MET A 185 -19.47 5.92 7.87
C MET A 185 -19.31 5.54 6.38
N SER A 186 -18.37 4.65 6.07
CA SER A 186 -18.16 4.14 4.71
C SER A 186 -19.40 3.42 4.17
N ALA A 187 -20.01 2.56 4.98
CA ALA A 187 -21.23 1.86 4.61
C ALA A 187 -22.38 2.84 4.30
N ARG A 188 -22.50 3.91 5.11
CA ARG A 188 -23.53 4.94 4.89
C ARG A 188 -23.29 5.78 3.65
N LEU A 189 -22.02 6.10 3.35
CA LEU A 189 -21.68 6.85 2.14
C LEU A 189 -21.96 6.06 0.85
N VAL A 190 -21.71 4.76 0.86
CA VAL A 190 -22.03 3.87 -0.27
C VAL A 190 -23.53 3.87 -0.53
N GLN A 191 -24.37 3.72 0.51
CA GLN A 191 -25.82 3.75 0.37
C GLN A 191 -26.33 5.08 -0.23
N LEU A 192 -25.79 6.22 0.27
CA LEU A 192 -26.15 7.54 -0.27
C LEU A 192 -25.72 7.73 -1.74
N SER A 193 -24.58 7.16 -2.12
CA SER A 193 -24.09 7.21 -3.50
C SER A 193 -24.98 6.39 -4.45
N ASP A 194 -25.44 5.23 -4.02
CA ASP A 194 -26.33 4.37 -4.80
C ASP A 194 -27.71 5.01 -4.98
N ASP A 195 -28.23 5.68 -3.95
CA ASP A 195 -29.50 6.42 -4.01
C ASP A 195 -29.43 7.60 -5.01
N HIS A 196 -28.29 8.31 -5.05
CA HIS A 196 -28.09 9.38 -6.04
C HIS A 196 -27.85 8.88 -7.47
N ALA A 197 -27.30 7.70 -7.65
CA ALA A 197 -27.10 7.12 -8.98
C ALA A 197 -28.39 6.54 -9.58
N SER A 198 -29.40 6.27 -8.74
CA SER A 198 -30.70 5.71 -9.14
C SER A 198 -31.81 6.77 -9.36
N SER A 199 -31.57 8.03 -9.00
CA SER A 199 -32.45 9.17 -9.22
C SER A 199 -32.07 9.97 -10.45
#